data_1040e99ab9eb25ac3997892e57898cd5
#
_entry.id   1040e99ab9eb25ac3997892e57898cd5
#
_cell.length_a   1.000
_cell.length_b   1.000
_cell.length_c   1.000
_cell.angle_alpha   90.00
_cell.angle_beta   90.00
_cell.angle_gamma   90.00
#
_symmetry.space_group_name_H-M   'P 1'
#
loop_
_entity.id
_entity.type
_entity.pdbx_description
1 polymer ?
#
loop_
_entity_poly.entity_id
_entity_poly.type
_entity_poly.pdbx_seq_one_letter_code
_entity_poly.pdbx_strand_id
1 'polypeptide(L)' 'MDKQIELKRLILDFNTLVARLNKAEEYFKKCTDKQYENSLKLYTSLLRRSSEFANRIEQLLGRPLTNYESLNGINI' A
#
# COMPACT_ATOMS: atom_id res chain seq x y z
N MET A 1 22.27 -6.40 10.32
CA MET A 1 20.85 -6.20 10.61
C MET A 1 20.06 -7.41 10.14
N ASP A 2 19.18 -7.89 10.96
CA ASP A 2 18.39 -9.08 10.64
C ASP A 2 17.37 -8.78 9.53
N LYS A 3 17.45 -9.52 8.42
CA LYS A 3 16.51 -9.37 7.30
C LYS A 3 15.07 -9.58 7.70
N GLN A 4 14.84 -10.45 8.69
CA GLN A 4 13.47 -10.72 9.17
C GLN A 4 12.87 -9.51 9.87
N ILE A 5 13.66 -8.76 10.62
CA ILE A 5 13.21 -7.53 11.29
C ILE A 5 12.88 -6.47 10.25
N GLU A 6 13.75 -6.30 9.25
CA GLU A 6 13.50 -5.35 8.16
C GLU A 6 12.24 -5.71 7.39
N LEU A 7 12.08 -6.98 7.05
CA LEU A 7 10.91 -7.47 6.32
C LEU A 7 9.62 -7.21 7.10
N LYS A 8 9.61 -7.52 8.40
CA LYS A 8 8.44 -7.31 9.25
C LYS A 8 8.04 -5.83 9.30
N ARG A 9 9.01 -4.94 9.43
CA ARG A 9 8.78 -3.50 9.44
C ARG A 9 8.18 -3.03 8.11
N LEU A 10 8.74 -3.49 7.00
CA LEU A 10 8.24 -3.15 5.66
C LEU A 10 6.80 -3.63 5.47
N ILE A 11 6.48 -4.84 5.94
CA ILE A 11 5.13 -5.39 5.86
C ILE A 11 4.15 -4.53 6.66
N LEU A 12 4.51 -4.13 7.86
CA LEU A 12 3.65 -3.26 8.68
C LEU A 12 3.39 -1.92 7.99
N ASP A 13 4.42 -1.31 7.42
CA ASP A 13 4.29 -0.05 6.69
C ASP A 13 3.44 -0.23 5.44
N PHE A 14 3.67 -1.31 4.70
CA PHE A 14 2.87 -1.64 3.52
C PHE A 14 1.40 -1.83 3.87
N ASN A 15 1.10 -2.57 4.93
CA ASN A 15 -0.27 -2.82 5.37
C ASN A 15 -0.97 -1.51 5.76
N THR A 16 -0.25 -0.59 6.38
CA THR A 16 -0.77 0.75 6.71
C THR A 16 -1.13 1.52 5.45
N LEU A 17 -0.27 1.47 4.42
CA LEU A 17 -0.53 2.14 3.15
C LEU A 17 -1.74 1.52 2.43
N VAL A 18 -1.86 0.20 2.44
CA VAL A 18 -3.00 -0.50 1.84
C VAL A 18 -4.30 -0.06 2.52
N ALA A 19 -4.31 0.04 3.84
CA ALA A 19 -5.49 0.50 4.58
C ALA A 19 -5.86 1.93 4.19
N ARG A 20 -4.89 2.82 4.03
CA ARG A 20 -5.11 4.20 3.60
C ARG A 20 -5.67 4.26 2.19
N LEU A 21 -5.15 3.43 1.28
CA LEU A 21 -5.64 3.37 -0.09
C LEU A 21 -7.10 2.91 -0.14
N ASN A 22 -7.47 1.91 0.66
CA ASN A 22 -8.84 1.42 0.72
C ASN A 22 -9.80 2.49 1.24
N LYS A 23 -9.38 3.26 2.24
CA LYS A 23 -10.17 4.39 2.75
C LYS A 23 -10.33 5.49 1.71
N ALA A 24 -9.27 5.77 0.96
CA ALA A 24 -9.32 6.77 -0.11
C ALA A 24 -10.29 6.36 -1.21
N GLU A 25 -10.32 5.08 -1.58
CA GLU A 25 -11.27 4.57 -2.57
C GLU A 25 -12.72 4.73 -2.12
N GLU A 26 -13.01 4.46 -0.84
CA GLU A 26 -14.34 4.69 -0.29
C GLU A 26 -14.71 6.17 -0.30
N TYR A 27 -13.76 7.03 0.02
CA TYR A 27 -13.94 8.49 -0.03
C TYR A 27 -14.29 8.93 -1.46
N PHE A 28 -13.59 8.40 -2.47
CA PHE A 28 -13.83 8.77 -3.86
C PHE A 28 -15.24 8.41 -4.34
N LYS A 29 -15.85 7.39 -3.77
CA LYS A 29 -17.22 6.99 -4.12
C LYS A 29 -18.26 8.00 -3.62
N LYS A 30 -17.94 8.81 -2.62
CA LYS A 30 -18.85 9.71 -1.93
C LYS A 30 -18.51 11.18 -2.11
N CYS A 31 -17.34 11.51 -2.65
CA CYS A 31 -16.89 12.89 -2.75
C CYS A 31 -17.43 13.58 -4.01
N THR A 32 -17.38 14.91 -4.01
CA THR A 32 -17.66 15.72 -5.20
C THR A 32 -16.51 15.64 -6.19
N ASP A 33 -16.74 16.04 -7.45
CA ASP A 33 -15.71 16.05 -8.48
C ASP A 33 -14.51 16.91 -8.10
N LYS A 34 -14.77 18.05 -7.47
CA LYS A 34 -13.70 18.95 -7.02
C LYS A 34 -12.88 18.31 -5.91
N GLN A 35 -13.53 17.64 -4.96
CA GLN A 35 -12.84 16.92 -3.89
C GLN A 35 -12.02 15.78 -4.44
N TYR A 36 -12.54 15.08 -5.44
CA TYR A 36 -11.82 14.01 -6.13
C TYR A 36 -10.53 14.52 -6.74
N GLU A 37 -10.58 15.60 -7.51
CA GLU A 37 -9.40 16.20 -8.13
C GLU A 37 -8.35 16.59 -7.09
N ASN A 38 -8.77 17.22 -5.99
CA ASN A 38 -7.86 17.66 -4.94
C ASN A 38 -7.18 16.49 -4.23
N SER A 39 -7.87 15.36 -4.12
CA SER A 39 -7.38 14.17 -3.40
C SER A 39 -6.59 13.23 -4.32
N LEU A 40 -6.73 13.36 -5.63
CA LEU A 40 -6.13 12.44 -6.59
C LEU A 40 -4.60 12.43 -6.51
N LYS A 41 -3.98 13.59 -6.31
CA LYS A 41 -2.52 13.69 -6.18
C LYS A 41 -2.00 12.93 -4.98
N LEU A 42 -2.69 13.04 -3.85
CA LEU A 42 -2.33 12.31 -2.64
C LEU A 42 -2.50 10.80 -2.84
N TYR A 43 -3.61 10.40 -3.46
CA TYR A 43 -3.87 8.99 -3.76
C TYR A 43 -2.78 8.40 -4.67
N THR A 44 -2.40 9.13 -5.70
CA THR A 44 -1.33 8.71 -6.61
C THR A 44 0.00 8.55 -5.87
N SER A 45 0.32 9.46 -4.95
CA SER A 45 1.52 9.36 -4.11
C SER A 45 1.50 8.13 -3.22
N LEU A 46 0.34 7.81 -2.63
CA LEU A 46 0.17 6.61 -1.81
C LEU A 46 0.35 5.34 -2.64
N LEU A 47 -0.19 5.31 -3.85
CA LEU A 47 -0.01 4.17 -4.76
C LEU A 47 1.46 3.94 -5.09
N ARG A 48 2.20 5.01 -5.38
CA ARG A 48 3.63 4.93 -5.68
C ARG A 48 4.39 4.36 -4.49
N ARG A 49 4.12 4.86 -3.28
CA ARG A 49 4.79 4.38 -2.07
C ARG A 49 4.48 2.90 -1.80
N SER A 50 3.22 2.51 -1.94
CA SER A 50 2.85 1.11 -1.72
C SER A 50 3.53 0.19 -2.73
N SER A 51 3.67 0.63 -3.99
CA SER A 51 4.38 -0.11 -5.02
C SER A 51 5.87 -0.28 -4.69
N GLU A 52 6.52 0.77 -4.19
CA GLU A 52 7.93 0.70 -3.79
C GLU A 52 8.14 -0.26 -2.62
N PHE A 53 7.26 -0.20 -1.61
CA PHE A 53 7.30 -1.13 -0.49
C PHE A 53 7.05 -2.57 -0.95
N ALA A 54 6.07 -2.77 -1.83
CA ALA A 54 5.76 -4.09 -2.38
C ALA A 54 6.97 -4.68 -3.10
N ASN A 55 7.64 -3.90 -3.95
CA ASN A 55 8.83 -4.34 -4.66
C ASN A 55 9.94 -4.76 -3.70
N ARG A 56 10.17 -3.99 -2.66
CA ARG A 56 11.20 -4.29 -1.67
C ARG A 56 10.86 -5.57 -0.90
N ILE A 57 9.60 -5.72 -0.51
CA ILE A 57 9.13 -6.91 0.19
C ILE A 57 9.28 -8.15 -0.69
N GLU A 58 8.92 -8.06 -1.97
CA GLU A 58 9.09 -9.17 -2.92
C GLU A 58 10.54 -9.60 -3.04
N GLN A 59 11.46 -8.64 -3.07
CA GLN A 59 12.89 -8.94 -3.11
C GLN A 59 13.34 -9.71 -1.87
N LEU A 60 12.86 -9.32 -0.70
CA LEU A 60 13.23 -9.97 0.55
C LEU A 60 12.56 -11.34 0.72
N LEU A 61 11.34 -11.50 0.22
CA LEU A 61 10.61 -12.77 0.26
C LEU A 61 11.11 -13.76 -0.79
N GLY A 62 11.66 -13.26 -1.90
CA GLY A 62 12.06 -14.08 -3.03
C GLY A 62 10.90 -14.59 -3.86
N ARG A 63 9.72 -13.96 -3.76
CA ARG A 63 8.53 -14.29 -4.54
C ARG A 63 7.67 -13.06 -4.75
N PRO A 64 6.84 -13.02 -5.81
CA PRO A 64 5.91 -11.91 -5.98
C PRO A 64 4.76 -11.99 -4.98
N LEU A 65 4.16 -10.84 -4.69
CA LEU A 65 2.96 -10.78 -3.85
C LEU A 65 1.75 -11.30 -4.62
N THR A 66 0.84 -11.95 -3.90
CA THR A 66 -0.43 -12.37 -4.48
C THR A 66 -1.37 -11.18 -4.65
N ASN A 67 -2.40 -11.31 -5.48
CA ASN A 67 -3.41 -10.26 -5.62
C ASN A 67 -4.09 -9.95 -4.29
N TYR A 68 -4.36 -10.99 -3.49
CA TYR A 68 -4.93 -10.81 -2.16
C TYR A 68 -4.03 -9.96 -1.27
N GLU A 69 -2.74 -10.26 -1.23
CA GLU A 69 -1.77 -9.52 -0.42
C GLU A 69 -1.65 -8.06 -0.87
N SER A 70 -1.70 -7.81 -2.18
CA SER A 70 -1.62 -6.46 -2.72
C SER A 70 -2.84 -5.60 -2.37
N LEU A 71 -4.01 -6.21 -2.22
CA LEU A 71 -5.27 -5.51 -1.98
C LEU A 71 -5.64 -5.43 -0.49
N ASN A 72 -5.24 -6.41 0.31
CA ASN A 72 -5.69 -6.55 1.69
C ASN A 72 -4.56 -6.50 2.71
N GLY A 73 -3.31 -6.44 2.25
CA GLY A 73 -2.15 -6.48 3.13
C GLY A 73 -1.63 -7.89 3.33
N ILE A 74 -0.46 -7.98 3.94
CA ILE A 74 0.27 -9.23 4.12
C ILE A 74 0.07 -9.71 5.55
N ASN A 75 -0.28 -10.98 5.68
CA ASN A 75 -0.43 -11.64 6.98
C ASN A 75 0.95 -11.96 7.54
N ILE A 76 1.20 -11.51 8.76
CA ILE A 76 2.46 -11.79 9.43
C ILE A 76 2.27 -12.82 10.54
#